data_524b8f442e5c60a95dd35880385133fb
#
_entry.id   524b8f442e5c60a95dd35880385133fb
#
_cell.length_a   1.000
_cell.length_b   1.000
_cell.length_c   1.000
_cell.angle_alpha   90.00
_cell.angle_beta   90.00
_cell.angle_gamma   90.00
#
_symmetry.space_group_name_H-M   'P 1'
#
loop_
_entity.id
_entity.type
_entity.pdbx_description
1 polymer ?
#
loop_
_entity_poly.entity_id
_entity_poly.type
_entity_poly.pdbx_seq_one_letter_code
_entity_poly.pdbx_strand_id
1 'polypeptide(L)'
;MSRPSSRRAFLKHSLVAGAATWTAASWSRVYGANSRLKIASVGTGGKGWSDLTATAASPQVEVTALCDIDESKNFLGQAAEKYPQAQRFTDWRRLFEHKKAFDAVIVSTPDHMHAPISLPAMQLGKHVQCQKPLTHTVFEARQMRLAAKKYNVVTQMGNQIQSHEAYRTAVKLVHDGTIGKVKEVHSWQSGPVGWRLVDDRPAGSQPIPETLHWDDWLGVAPTRPYLPKIYHSFNWRNWRDFSNGQLGDFGCHILDPVFMALKLTAPLTIKAEAPAMNNDVWTKWATVAYEFPGTELTAGKTIKVTWYDGDDRYPAREGLGLPESYKLPASGSVLIGELGQVGNSPCGDAQTFSPENFAEFKIPIVPYARSLASRGPTLAAVKTRRRLLSTTPDH
;
A
#
# COMPACT_ATOMS: atom_id res chain seq x y z
N MET A 1 -9.55 -7.82 68.04
CA MET A 1 -8.20 -8.38 68.22
C MET A 1 -7.83 -9.16 66.99
N SER A 2 -7.05 -8.59 66.08
CA SER A 2 -6.59 -9.22 64.84
C SER A 2 -5.37 -10.14 65.14
N ARG A 3 -5.45 -11.38 64.69
CA ARG A 3 -4.37 -12.34 64.85
C ARG A 3 -3.14 -11.91 64.01
N PRO A 4 -1.92 -11.93 64.55
CA PRO A 4 -0.72 -11.61 63.76
C PRO A 4 -0.46 -12.70 62.71
N SER A 5 -0.24 -12.28 61.45
CA SER A 5 0.13 -13.17 60.37
C SER A 5 1.47 -13.85 60.66
N SER A 6 1.54 -15.19 60.52
CA SER A 6 2.74 -15.93 60.83
C SER A 6 3.88 -15.57 59.86
N ARG A 7 5.13 -15.57 60.35
CA ARG A 7 6.34 -15.34 59.54
C ARG A 7 6.39 -16.24 58.28
N ARG A 8 5.78 -17.42 58.33
CA ARG A 8 5.67 -18.35 57.19
C ARG A 8 4.72 -17.87 56.12
N ALA A 9 3.59 -17.19 56.48
CA ALA A 9 2.66 -16.59 55.55
C ALA A 9 3.29 -15.37 54.87
N PHE A 10 4.02 -14.53 55.60
CA PHE A 10 4.75 -13.38 55.06
C PHE A 10 5.82 -13.83 54.06
N LEU A 11 6.63 -14.86 54.38
CA LEU A 11 7.65 -15.39 53.46
C LEU A 11 7.05 -16.02 52.20
N LYS A 12 5.90 -16.69 52.28
CA LYS A 12 5.21 -17.23 51.09
C LYS A 12 4.69 -16.12 50.18
N HIS A 13 4.11 -15.06 50.74
CA HIS A 13 3.63 -13.93 49.94
C HIS A 13 4.79 -13.12 49.36
N SER A 14 5.90 -12.97 50.06
CA SER A 14 7.10 -12.29 49.57
C SER A 14 7.81 -13.07 48.44
N LEU A 15 7.83 -14.43 48.53
CA LEU A 15 8.37 -15.28 47.47
C LEU A 15 7.51 -15.24 46.20
N VAL A 16 6.18 -15.25 46.33
CA VAL A 16 5.28 -15.15 45.16
C VAL A 16 5.35 -13.78 44.52
N ALA A 17 5.40 -12.70 45.34
CA ALA A 17 5.57 -11.34 44.81
C ALA A 17 6.94 -11.12 44.14
N GLY A 18 8.01 -11.70 44.73
CA GLY A 18 9.36 -11.65 44.16
C GLY A 18 9.50 -12.46 42.88
N ALA A 19 8.86 -13.63 42.78
CA ALA A 19 8.84 -14.42 41.54
C ALA A 19 8.04 -13.75 40.44
N ALA A 20 6.87 -13.14 40.76
CA ALA A 20 6.07 -12.41 39.78
C ALA A 20 6.77 -11.14 39.24
N THR A 21 7.51 -10.44 40.12
CA THR A 21 8.31 -9.28 39.69
C THR A 21 9.56 -9.68 38.90
N TRP A 22 10.15 -10.83 39.22
CA TRP A 22 11.30 -11.34 38.46
C TRP A 22 10.92 -11.87 37.10
N THR A 23 9.79 -12.57 36.98
CA THR A 23 9.27 -13.00 35.69
C THR A 23 8.85 -11.80 34.81
N ALA A 24 8.15 -10.82 35.36
CA ALA A 24 7.79 -9.60 34.60
C ALA A 24 9.03 -8.79 34.16
N ALA A 25 10.04 -8.67 35.02
CA ALA A 25 11.29 -7.98 34.69
C ALA A 25 12.20 -8.80 33.75
N SER A 26 12.19 -10.12 33.79
CA SER A 26 12.92 -10.97 32.87
C SER A 26 12.24 -11.01 31.49
N TRP A 27 10.92 -11.03 31.43
CA TRP A 27 10.17 -10.96 30.17
C TRP A 27 10.31 -9.59 29.48
N SER A 28 10.34 -8.49 30.23
CA SER A 28 10.64 -7.17 29.67
C SER A 28 12.08 -7.03 29.15
N ARG A 29 13.02 -7.85 29.65
CA ARG A 29 14.40 -7.92 29.18
C ARG A 29 14.60 -8.88 28.01
N VAL A 30 13.84 -9.98 27.93
CA VAL A 30 13.99 -11.00 26.86
C VAL A 30 13.38 -10.53 25.53
N TYR A 31 12.31 -9.74 25.57
CA TYR A 31 11.75 -9.06 24.39
C TYR A 31 11.87 -7.55 24.58
N GLY A 32 13.11 -7.07 24.62
CA GLY A 32 13.44 -5.72 25.01
C GLY A 32 12.53 -4.66 24.37
N ALA A 33 11.91 -3.85 25.22
CA ALA A 33 11.27 -2.60 24.82
C ALA A 33 12.22 -1.70 23.99
N ASN A 34 13.51 -2.03 23.97
CA ASN A 34 14.61 -1.36 23.28
C ASN A 34 15.10 -2.09 22.02
N SER A 35 14.60 -3.28 21.64
CA SER A 35 15.03 -3.92 20.40
C SER A 35 14.38 -3.22 19.20
N ARG A 36 15.18 -2.63 18.33
CA ARG A 36 14.73 -2.05 17.08
C ARG A 36 14.25 -3.14 16.13
N LEU A 37 13.24 -2.84 15.33
CA LEU A 37 12.79 -3.70 14.25
C LEU A 37 13.84 -3.64 13.13
N LYS A 38 14.47 -4.75 12.82
CA LYS A 38 15.43 -4.87 11.73
C LYS A 38 14.71 -5.01 10.40
N ILE A 39 15.04 -4.16 9.44
CA ILE A 39 14.42 -4.18 8.12
C ILE A 39 15.44 -4.42 7.01
N ALA A 40 15.01 -5.18 6.01
CA ALA A 40 15.63 -5.24 4.69
C ALA A 40 14.78 -4.45 3.70
N SER A 41 15.41 -3.78 2.71
CA SER A 41 14.71 -3.09 1.61
C SER A 41 15.13 -3.69 0.29
N VAL A 42 14.15 -4.10 -0.53
CA VAL A 42 14.34 -4.57 -1.91
C VAL A 42 13.70 -3.57 -2.85
N GLY A 43 14.51 -2.98 -3.73
CA GLY A 43 14.20 -1.76 -4.47
C GLY A 43 14.48 -0.54 -3.59
N THR A 44 15.57 0.16 -3.85
CA THR A 44 16.05 1.27 -3.01
C THR A 44 16.07 2.61 -3.74
N GLY A 45 15.77 2.62 -5.05
CA GLY A 45 15.66 3.83 -5.86
C GLY A 45 14.22 4.36 -5.91
N GLY A 46 14.04 5.59 -6.38
CA GLY A 46 12.73 6.19 -6.63
C GLY A 46 11.76 6.08 -5.45
N LYS A 47 10.65 5.34 -5.65
CA LYS A 47 9.66 5.11 -4.59
C LYS A 47 10.25 4.32 -3.42
N GLY A 48 11.12 3.35 -3.70
CA GLY A 48 11.80 2.57 -2.66
C GLY A 48 12.66 3.43 -1.75
N TRP A 49 13.32 4.46 -2.29
CA TRP A 49 14.02 5.45 -1.48
C TRP A 49 13.12 6.18 -0.50
N SER A 50 11.95 6.62 -0.98
CA SER A 50 10.95 7.27 -0.13
C SER A 50 10.44 6.34 0.97
N ASP A 51 10.13 5.08 0.64
CA ASP A 51 9.63 4.09 1.60
C ASP A 51 10.68 3.73 2.65
N LEU A 52 11.91 3.48 2.22
CA LEU A 52 13.04 3.17 3.08
C LEU A 52 13.30 4.31 4.07
N THR A 53 13.41 5.54 3.56
CA THR A 53 13.74 6.70 4.40
C THR A 53 12.63 7.07 5.36
N ALA A 54 11.36 7.00 4.93
CA ALA A 54 10.21 7.24 5.79
C ALA A 54 10.09 6.19 6.90
N THR A 55 10.35 4.92 6.58
CA THR A 55 10.31 3.84 7.58
C THR A 55 11.48 3.96 8.57
N ALA A 56 12.67 4.23 8.06
CA ALA A 56 13.89 4.39 8.86
C ALA A 56 13.91 5.65 9.73
N ALA A 57 13.03 6.64 9.47
CA ALA A 57 12.87 7.81 10.34
C ALA A 57 12.38 7.46 11.76
N SER A 58 11.81 6.27 11.94
CA SER A 58 11.44 5.78 13.29
C SER A 58 12.67 5.33 14.06
N PRO A 59 12.91 5.85 15.29
CA PRO A 59 14.03 5.40 16.12
C PRO A 59 13.93 3.93 16.54
N GLN A 60 12.80 3.30 16.29
CA GLN A 60 12.53 1.89 16.58
C GLN A 60 12.85 0.95 15.42
N VAL A 61 13.37 1.50 14.32
CA VAL A 61 13.77 0.76 13.12
C VAL A 61 15.27 0.79 12.96
N GLU A 62 15.82 -0.29 12.45
CA GLU A 62 17.20 -0.44 12.04
C GLU A 62 17.26 -1.01 10.63
N VAL A 63 17.91 -0.31 9.72
CA VAL A 63 18.16 -0.81 8.35
C VAL A 63 19.37 -1.73 8.40
N THR A 64 19.16 -3.01 8.15
CA THR A 64 20.21 -4.04 8.27
C THR A 64 20.63 -4.61 6.92
N ALA A 65 19.79 -4.51 5.89
CA ALA A 65 20.11 -5.00 4.56
C ALA A 65 19.44 -4.15 3.47
N LEU A 66 20.12 -3.99 2.36
CA LEU A 66 19.71 -3.25 1.16
C LEU A 66 19.91 -4.15 -0.06
N CYS A 67 18.94 -4.17 -0.95
CA CYS A 67 19.02 -4.92 -2.20
C CYS A 67 18.45 -4.08 -3.34
N ASP A 68 19.22 -3.89 -4.39
CA ASP A 68 18.75 -3.32 -5.65
C ASP A 68 19.59 -3.88 -6.79
N ILE A 69 18.97 -4.09 -7.93
CA ILE A 69 19.60 -4.57 -9.15
C ILE A 69 20.38 -3.47 -9.89
N ASP A 70 20.23 -2.22 -9.48
CA ASP A 70 20.95 -1.08 -10.01
C ASP A 70 21.86 -0.50 -8.92
N GLU A 71 23.18 -0.68 -9.10
CA GLU A 71 24.21 -0.23 -8.15
C GLU A 71 24.54 1.26 -8.30
N SER A 72 23.95 1.92 -9.29
CA SER A 72 24.22 3.34 -9.56
C SER A 72 23.84 4.25 -8.37
N LYS A 73 24.34 5.49 -8.43
CA LYS A 73 24.21 6.47 -7.35
C LYS A 73 22.76 6.74 -6.94
N ASN A 74 21.80 6.65 -7.85
CA ASN A 74 20.38 6.97 -7.56
C ASN A 74 19.57 5.78 -7.04
N PHE A 75 20.19 4.62 -6.86
CA PHE A 75 19.58 3.36 -6.40
C PHE A 75 20.34 2.80 -5.20
N LEU A 76 21.02 1.66 -5.36
CA LEU A 76 21.75 1.05 -4.26
C LEU A 76 22.84 1.98 -3.71
N GLY A 77 23.50 2.77 -4.57
CA GLY A 77 24.57 3.69 -4.17
C GLY A 77 24.14 4.68 -3.08
N GLN A 78 23.04 5.43 -3.30
CA GLN A 78 22.54 6.39 -2.29
C GLN A 78 22.08 5.72 -1.00
N ALA A 79 21.47 4.54 -1.12
CA ALA A 79 21.01 3.81 0.05
C ALA A 79 22.20 3.30 0.90
N ALA A 80 23.24 2.81 0.24
CA ALA A 80 24.45 2.36 0.87
C ALA A 80 25.25 3.50 1.54
N GLU A 81 25.23 4.68 0.95
CA GLU A 81 25.84 5.88 1.54
C GLU A 81 25.12 6.31 2.81
N LYS A 82 23.78 6.30 2.78
CA LYS A 82 22.95 6.70 3.93
C LYS A 82 22.95 5.67 5.06
N TYR A 83 23.03 4.38 4.73
CA TYR A 83 23.02 3.28 5.69
C TYR A 83 24.26 2.39 5.56
N PRO A 84 25.46 2.92 5.89
CA PRO A 84 26.73 2.25 5.61
C PRO A 84 26.92 0.94 6.37
N GLN A 85 26.18 0.72 7.46
CA GLN A 85 26.21 -0.50 8.25
C GLN A 85 25.32 -1.64 7.69
N ALA A 86 24.44 -1.31 6.73
CA ALA A 86 23.56 -2.30 6.13
C ALA A 86 24.34 -3.19 5.14
N GLN A 87 24.04 -4.49 5.14
CA GLN A 87 24.58 -5.41 4.14
C GLN A 87 23.97 -5.09 2.77
N ARG A 88 24.76 -5.22 1.71
CA ARG A 88 24.38 -4.86 0.34
C ARG A 88 24.28 -6.09 -0.52
N PHE A 89 23.22 -6.14 -1.33
CA PHE A 89 22.92 -7.25 -2.24
C PHE A 89 22.41 -6.68 -3.57
N THR A 90 22.73 -7.35 -4.67
CA THR A 90 22.12 -7.11 -5.98
C THR A 90 21.02 -8.13 -6.29
N ASP A 91 21.05 -9.29 -5.63
CA ASP A 91 20.08 -10.37 -5.76
C ASP A 91 19.34 -10.59 -4.44
N TRP A 92 18.00 -10.42 -4.45
CA TRP A 92 17.15 -10.63 -3.28
C TRP A 92 17.17 -12.09 -2.77
N ARG A 93 17.47 -13.07 -3.62
CA ARG A 93 17.61 -14.48 -3.22
C ARG A 93 18.79 -14.65 -2.27
N ARG A 94 19.91 -13.98 -2.59
CA ARG A 94 21.09 -13.95 -1.71
C ARG A 94 20.82 -13.22 -0.40
N LEU A 95 20.10 -12.09 -0.46
CA LEU A 95 19.66 -11.40 0.76
C LEU A 95 18.87 -12.34 1.68
N PHE A 96 17.99 -13.19 1.15
CA PHE A 96 17.16 -14.09 1.94
C PHE A 96 17.91 -15.28 2.56
N GLU A 97 19.09 -15.62 2.07
CA GLU A 97 20.01 -16.55 2.74
C GLU A 97 20.41 -16.02 4.13
N HIS A 98 20.47 -14.68 4.29
CA HIS A 98 20.77 -13.99 5.55
C HIS A 98 19.52 -13.72 6.42
N LYS A 99 18.56 -14.64 6.43
CA LYS A 99 17.25 -14.49 7.09
C LYS A 99 17.28 -14.10 8.57
N LYS A 100 18.39 -14.28 9.27
CA LYS A 100 18.54 -13.85 10.68
C LYS A 100 18.87 -12.36 10.83
N ALA A 101 19.26 -11.68 9.74
CA ALA A 101 19.68 -10.29 9.76
C ALA A 101 18.49 -9.30 9.84
N PHE A 102 17.27 -9.71 9.51
CA PHE A 102 16.10 -8.83 9.45
C PHE A 102 14.82 -9.52 9.94
N ASP A 103 13.86 -8.71 10.38
CA ASP A 103 12.53 -9.12 10.86
C ASP A 103 11.45 -8.86 9.82
N ALA A 104 11.63 -7.81 9.00
CA ALA A 104 10.67 -7.37 7.99
C ALA A 104 11.37 -6.96 6.69
N VAL A 105 10.63 -7.05 5.59
CA VAL A 105 11.09 -6.66 4.25
C VAL A 105 10.19 -5.58 3.69
N ILE A 106 10.78 -4.53 3.14
CA ILE A 106 10.13 -3.55 2.27
C ILE A 106 10.39 -3.99 0.83
N VAL A 107 9.32 -4.15 0.04
CA VAL A 107 9.40 -4.51 -1.38
C VAL A 107 8.84 -3.36 -2.19
N SER A 108 9.73 -2.67 -2.91
CA SER A 108 9.41 -1.46 -3.70
C SER A 108 9.99 -1.57 -5.13
N THR A 109 9.80 -2.73 -5.73
CA THR A 109 10.19 -3.07 -7.10
C THR A 109 9.08 -2.72 -8.10
N PRO A 110 9.24 -2.94 -9.41
CA PRO A 110 8.12 -2.99 -10.35
C PRO A 110 7.12 -4.10 -10.01
N ASP A 111 5.85 -3.95 -10.45
CA ASP A 111 4.71 -4.76 -10.02
C ASP A 111 4.93 -6.26 -10.18
N HIS A 112 5.54 -6.68 -11.31
CA HIS A 112 5.80 -8.09 -11.64
C HIS A 112 6.71 -8.81 -10.64
N MET A 113 7.51 -8.06 -9.87
CA MET A 113 8.42 -8.62 -8.87
C MET A 113 7.89 -8.55 -7.43
N HIS A 114 6.71 -7.95 -7.20
CA HIS A 114 6.13 -7.84 -5.88
C HIS A 114 5.88 -9.21 -5.22
N ALA A 115 5.13 -10.07 -5.88
CA ALA A 115 4.82 -11.40 -5.36
C ALA A 115 6.02 -12.35 -5.34
N PRO A 116 6.88 -12.42 -6.39
CA PRO A 116 8.07 -13.25 -6.40
C PRO A 116 9.02 -13.00 -5.24
N ILE A 117 9.09 -11.76 -4.74
CA ILE A 117 9.92 -11.39 -3.59
C ILE A 117 9.17 -11.55 -2.27
N SER A 118 7.91 -11.11 -2.22
CA SER A 118 7.13 -11.09 -0.97
C SER A 118 6.77 -12.48 -0.47
N LEU A 119 6.43 -13.42 -1.37
CA LEU A 119 6.03 -14.78 -0.98
C LEU A 119 7.14 -15.55 -0.29
N PRO A 120 8.39 -15.61 -0.81
CA PRO A 120 9.50 -16.23 -0.09
C PRO A 120 9.82 -15.56 1.25
N ALA A 121 9.72 -14.21 1.32
CA ALA A 121 9.89 -13.51 2.59
C ALA A 121 8.87 -13.97 3.64
N MET A 122 7.59 -14.10 3.27
CA MET A 122 6.55 -14.63 4.15
C MET A 122 6.80 -16.08 4.56
N GLN A 123 7.28 -16.92 3.62
CA GLN A 123 7.66 -18.32 3.91
C GLN A 123 8.78 -18.42 4.94
N LEU A 124 9.68 -17.46 4.96
CA LEU A 124 10.74 -17.32 5.95
C LEU A 124 10.25 -16.71 7.28
N GLY A 125 8.94 -16.48 7.43
CA GLY A 125 8.35 -15.87 8.63
C GLY A 125 8.60 -14.36 8.74
N LYS A 126 8.96 -13.67 7.64
CA LYS A 126 9.22 -12.24 7.66
C LYS A 126 7.94 -11.44 7.44
N HIS A 127 7.81 -10.33 8.16
CA HIS A 127 6.79 -9.34 7.89
C HIS A 127 7.09 -8.62 6.57
N VAL A 128 6.05 -8.23 5.82
CA VAL A 128 6.23 -7.65 4.50
C VAL A 128 5.44 -6.36 4.36
N GLN A 129 6.12 -5.30 3.95
CA GLN A 129 5.49 -4.13 3.35
C GLN A 129 5.77 -4.19 1.85
N CYS A 130 4.71 -4.34 1.05
CA CYS A 130 4.82 -4.41 -0.41
C CYS A 130 4.17 -3.19 -1.03
N GLN A 131 4.82 -2.57 -2.01
CA GLN A 131 4.26 -1.43 -2.73
C GLN A 131 2.97 -1.80 -3.48
N LYS A 132 2.22 -0.77 -3.83
CA LYS A 132 1.02 -0.85 -4.66
C LYS A 132 1.40 -0.82 -6.17
N PRO A 133 0.59 -1.46 -7.02
CA PRO A 133 -0.45 -2.44 -6.70
C PRO A 133 0.18 -3.68 -6.04
N LEU A 134 -0.60 -4.40 -5.24
CA LEU A 134 -0.06 -5.48 -4.39
C LEU A 134 0.73 -6.52 -5.18
N THR A 135 0.27 -6.85 -6.38
CA THR A 135 0.85 -7.87 -7.26
C THR A 135 0.54 -7.57 -8.73
N HIS A 136 1.19 -8.29 -9.63
CA HIS A 136 0.95 -8.21 -11.06
C HIS A 136 -0.31 -8.96 -11.50
N THR A 137 -0.73 -10.00 -10.77
CA THR A 137 -1.91 -10.80 -11.10
C THR A 137 -2.83 -11.01 -9.91
N VAL A 138 -4.12 -11.27 -10.18
CA VAL A 138 -5.12 -11.63 -9.16
C VAL A 138 -4.74 -12.94 -8.44
N PHE A 139 -4.15 -13.89 -9.18
CA PHE A 139 -3.66 -15.14 -8.60
C PHE A 139 -2.60 -14.88 -7.53
N GLU A 140 -1.60 -14.07 -7.84
CA GLU A 140 -0.54 -13.69 -6.90
C GLU A 140 -1.08 -12.98 -5.66
N ALA A 141 -2.04 -12.05 -5.83
CA ALA A 141 -2.67 -11.37 -4.70
C ALA A 141 -3.37 -12.35 -3.76
N ARG A 142 -4.04 -13.37 -4.34
CA ARG A 142 -4.66 -14.45 -3.57
C ARG A 142 -3.63 -15.29 -2.83
N GLN A 143 -2.50 -15.63 -3.51
CA GLN A 143 -1.40 -16.38 -2.87
C GLN A 143 -0.77 -15.59 -1.73
N MET A 144 -0.52 -14.28 -1.89
CA MET A 144 0.01 -13.44 -0.82
C MET A 144 -0.92 -13.39 0.39
N ARG A 145 -2.24 -13.26 0.17
CA ARG A 145 -3.22 -13.29 1.26
C ARG A 145 -3.19 -14.63 2.02
N LEU A 146 -3.13 -15.75 1.28
CA LEU A 146 -3.07 -17.09 1.88
C LEU A 146 -1.75 -17.31 2.63
N ALA A 147 -0.63 -16.86 2.05
CA ALA A 147 0.68 -16.94 2.69
C ALA A 147 0.75 -16.13 3.99
N ALA A 148 0.24 -14.89 3.98
CA ALA A 148 0.19 -14.07 5.19
C ALA A 148 -0.54 -14.76 6.34
N LYS A 149 -1.67 -15.43 6.04
CA LYS A 149 -2.42 -16.23 7.01
C LYS A 149 -1.65 -17.48 7.44
N LYS A 150 -1.11 -18.25 6.47
CA LYS A 150 -0.42 -19.52 6.72
C LYS A 150 0.82 -19.34 7.58
N TYR A 151 1.64 -18.34 7.29
CA TYR A 151 2.90 -18.09 7.98
C TYR A 151 2.76 -17.10 9.15
N ASN A 152 1.52 -16.69 9.45
CA ASN A 152 1.19 -15.81 10.57
C ASN A 152 2.05 -14.52 10.60
N VAL A 153 2.27 -13.89 9.45
CA VAL A 153 3.05 -12.67 9.31
C VAL A 153 2.15 -11.42 9.16
N VAL A 154 2.66 -10.28 9.58
CA VAL A 154 2.01 -8.99 9.34
C VAL A 154 2.39 -8.50 7.95
N THR A 155 1.39 -8.08 7.19
CA THR A 155 1.58 -7.54 5.85
C THR A 155 0.89 -6.19 5.70
N GLN A 156 1.44 -5.34 4.85
CA GLN A 156 0.85 -4.06 4.48
C GLN A 156 1.15 -3.74 3.02
N MET A 157 0.12 -3.29 2.29
CA MET A 157 0.30 -2.67 0.98
C MET A 157 0.71 -1.20 1.14
N GLY A 158 1.58 -0.71 0.25
CA GLY A 158 2.11 0.65 0.24
C GLY A 158 1.11 1.69 -0.27
N ASN A 159 -0.13 1.66 0.21
CA ASN A 159 -1.18 2.60 -0.19
C ASN A 159 -1.16 3.84 0.71
N GLN A 160 -0.18 4.72 0.51
CA GLN A 160 0.11 5.86 1.39
C GLN A 160 -1.04 6.87 1.49
N ILE A 161 -1.83 7.05 0.42
CA ILE A 161 -2.91 8.05 0.38
C ILE A 161 -4.05 7.69 1.33
N GLN A 162 -4.23 6.42 1.71
CA GLN A 162 -5.18 5.99 2.73
C GLN A 162 -5.03 6.72 4.08
N SER A 163 -3.86 7.24 4.35
CA SER A 163 -3.59 8.01 5.57
C SER A 163 -3.89 9.50 5.43
N HIS A 164 -4.20 10.00 4.23
CA HIS A 164 -4.42 11.43 3.98
C HIS A 164 -5.73 11.93 4.59
N GLU A 165 -5.73 13.18 5.08
CA GLU A 165 -6.89 13.79 5.75
C GLU A 165 -8.11 13.87 4.83
N ALA A 166 -7.92 14.26 3.57
CA ALA A 166 -9.01 14.36 2.61
C ALA A 166 -9.70 13.01 2.36
N TYR A 167 -8.91 11.94 2.24
CA TYR A 167 -9.42 10.58 2.14
C TYR A 167 -10.31 10.22 3.34
N ARG A 168 -9.78 10.40 4.54
CA ARG A 168 -10.46 10.04 5.79
C ARG A 168 -11.71 10.89 6.01
N THR A 169 -11.63 12.16 5.62
CA THR A 169 -12.78 13.09 5.68
C THR A 169 -13.88 12.65 4.72
N ALA A 170 -13.56 12.31 3.47
CA ALA A 170 -14.54 11.82 2.51
C ALA A 170 -15.25 10.55 3.00
N VAL A 171 -14.49 9.59 3.53
CA VAL A 171 -15.04 8.36 4.14
C VAL A 171 -15.96 8.68 5.31
N LYS A 172 -15.54 9.60 6.20
CA LYS A 172 -16.36 10.01 7.34
C LYS A 172 -17.66 10.67 6.93
N LEU A 173 -17.65 11.57 5.95
CA LEU A 173 -18.85 12.21 5.42
C LEU A 173 -19.91 11.20 4.94
N VAL A 174 -19.47 10.14 4.26
CA VAL A 174 -20.36 9.06 3.82
C VAL A 174 -20.89 8.27 5.02
N HIS A 175 -20.02 7.91 5.97
CA HIS A 175 -20.41 7.14 7.17
C HIS A 175 -21.35 7.91 8.10
N ASP A 176 -21.21 9.22 8.17
CA ASP A 176 -22.10 10.11 8.95
C ASP A 176 -23.46 10.34 8.24
N GLY A 177 -23.64 9.81 7.01
CA GLY A 177 -24.86 9.99 6.23
C GLY A 177 -25.05 11.39 5.64
N THR A 178 -24.00 12.20 5.59
CA THR A 178 -24.06 13.60 5.12
C THR A 178 -24.72 13.75 3.76
N ILE A 179 -24.41 12.84 2.81
CA ILE A 179 -24.98 12.85 1.47
C ILE A 179 -26.15 11.88 1.29
N GLY A 180 -26.66 11.30 2.38
CA GLY A 180 -27.63 10.20 2.31
C GLY A 180 -26.99 8.93 1.78
N LYS A 181 -27.82 7.99 1.32
CA LYS A 181 -27.32 6.76 0.69
C LYS A 181 -26.78 7.02 -0.70
N VAL A 182 -25.65 6.39 -1.02
CA VAL A 182 -24.96 6.59 -2.31
C VAL A 182 -25.68 5.80 -3.41
N LYS A 183 -25.95 6.48 -4.53
CA LYS A 183 -26.66 5.95 -5.71
C LYS A 183 -25.68 5.47 -6.78
N GLU A 184 -24.60 6.20 -7.01
CA GLU A 184 -23.63 5.94 -8.06
C GLU A 184 -22.27 6.57 -7.72
N VAL A 185 -21.19 6.01 -8.29
CA VAL A 185 -19.82 6.53 -8.11
C VAL A 185 -19.11 6.63 -9.45
N HIS A 186 -18.44 7.73 -9.67
CA HIS A 186 -17.52 7.94 -10.79
C HIS A 186 -16.12 8.22 -10.26
N SER A 187 -15.13 7.50 -10.80
CA SER A 187 -13.71 7.64 -10.43
C SER A 187 -12.87 7.74 -11.68
N TRP A 188 -11.85 8.60 -11.69
CA TRP A 188 -11.07 8.82 -12.90
C TRP A 188 -9.61 9.17 -12.63
N GLN A 189 -8.78 8.82 -13.60
CA GLN A 189 -7.41 9.30 -13.78
C GLN A 189 -7.30 9.83 -15.22
N SER A 190 -7.60 11.10 -15.40
CA SER A 190 -7.44 11.79 -16.67
C SER A 190 -6.14 12.57 -16.70
N GLY A 191 -5.60 12.73 -17.87
CA GLY A 191 -4.38 13.47 -18.10
C GLY A 191 -3.19 12.59 -18.47
N PRO A 192 -2.16 13.20 -19.04
CA PRO A 192 -0.99 12.47 -19.48
C PRO A 192 -0.29 11.84 -18.28
N VAL A 193 -0.33 10.54 -18.22
CA VAL A 193 0.47 9.80 -17.26
C VAL A 193 1.85 9.63 -17.90
N GLY A 194 2.71 10.57 -17.73
CA GLY A 194 3.96 10.83 -18.46
C GLY A 194 4.92 9.66 -18.78
N TRP A 195 4.49 8.40 -18.58
CA TRP A 195 5.30 7.22 -18.92
C TRP A 195 4.96 6.60 -20.27
N ARG A 196 3.88 7.03 -20.94
CA ARG A 196 3.48 6.43 -22.20
C ARG A 196 4.31 6.96 -23.36
N LEU A 197 5.45 6.32 -23.59
CA LEU A 197 6.42 6.76 -24.58
C LEU A 197 6.20 6.15 -25.97
N VAL A 198 5.67 4.92 -26.02
CA VAL A 198 5.61 4.13 -27.27
C VAL A 198 4.33 3.30 -27.31
N ASP A 199 3.86 3.02 -28.51
CA ASP A 199 2.68 2.17 -28.73
C ASP A 199 3.04 0.70 -28.97
N ASP A 200 4.29 0.43 -29.37
CA ASP A 200 4.82 -0.90 -29.63
C ASP A 200 6.23 -1.05 -29.08
N ARG A 201 6.70 -2.29 -28.98
CA ARG A 201 8.05 -2.58 -28.55
C ARG A 201 9.07 -2.10 -29.60
N PRO A 202 9.97 -1.19 -29.24
CA PRO A 202 11.01 -0.76 -30.18
C PRO A 202 11.98 -1.91 -30.48
N ALA A 203 12.45 -1.97 -31.72
CA ALA A 203 13.48 -2.90 -32.13
C ALA A 203 14.87 -2.46 -31.66
N GLY A 204 15.82 -3.41 -31.64
CA GLY A 204 17.22 -3.16 -31.34
C GLY A 204 17.63 -3.52 -29.92
N SER A 205 18.88 -3.24 -29.61
CA SER A 205 19.50 -3.45 -28.31
C SER A 205 20.60 -2.40 -28.07
N GLN A 206 20.87 -2.14 -26.81
CA GLN A 206 21.98 -1.30 -26.39
C GLN A 206 22.82 -2.02 -25.33
N PRO A 207 24.09 -1.65 -25.14
CA PRO A 207 24.87 -2.19 -24.06
C PRO A 207 24.21 -1.97 -22.71
N ILE A 208 24.21 -3.00 -21.89
CA ILE A 208 23.69 -2.90 -20.51
C ILE A 208 24.74 -2.11 -19.70
N PRO A 209 24.34 -1.10 -18.93
CA PRO A 209 25.26 -0.41 -18.00
C PRO A 209 25.88 -1.40 -17.01
N GLU A 210 27.16 -1.27 -16.72
CA GLU A 210 27.89 -2.16 -15.80
C GLU A 210 27.26 -2.25 -14.39
N THR A 211 26.56 -1.18 -13.97
CA THR A 211 25.87 -1.11 -12.67
C THR A 211 24.50 -1.75 -12.66
N LEU A 212 24.00 -2.24 -13.81
CA LEU A 212 22.62 -2.72 -13.95
C LEU A 212 22.60 -4.23 -14.22
N HIS A 213 22.06 -4.98 -13.29
CA HIS A 213 21.81 -6.43 -13.43
C HIS A 213 20.50 -6.68 -14.19
N TRP A 214 20.57 -6.59 -15.52
CA TRP A 214 19.40 -6.56 -16.40
C TRP A 214 18.53 -7.82 -16.31
N ASP A 215 19.14 -9.02 -16.26
CA ASP A 215 18.39 -10.27 -16.16
C ASP A 215 17.64 -10.38 -14.80
N ASP A 216 18.25 -9.90 -13.73
CA ASP A 216 17.58 -9.84 -12.41
C ASP A 216 16.49 -8.78 -12.40
N TRP A 217 16.62 -7.68 -13.16
CA TRP A 217 15.55 -6.70 -13.33
C TRP A 217 14.36 -7.29 -14.10
N LEU A 218 14.59 -8.05 -15.17
CA LEU A 218 13.53 -8.77 -15.89
C LEU A 218 12.83 -9.78 -14.99
N GLY A 219 13.57 -10.47 -14.15
CA GLY A 219 13.04 -11.38 -13.14
C GLY A 219 12.18 -12.48 -13.74
N VAL A 220 10.85 -12.43 -13.47
CA VAL A 220 9.88 -13.41 -13.97
C VAL A 220 9.30 -13.07 -15.35
N ALA A 221 9.61 -11.90 -15.88
CA ALA A 221 9.14 -11.48 -17.21
C ALA A 221 9.96 -12.14 -18.33
N PRO A 222 9.41 -12.24 -19.54
CA PRO A 222 10.15 -12.79 -20.70
C PRO A 222 11.43 -11.99 -20.98
N THR A 223 12.49 -12.71 -21.30
CA THR A 223 13.79 -12.13 -21.68
C THR A 223 13.66 -11.20 -22.89
N ARG A 224 14.32 -10.05 -22.81
CA ARG A 224 14.34 -9.04 -23.88
C ARG A 224 15.62 -8.22 -23.87
N PRO A 225 16.01 -7.65 -25.03
CA PRO A 225 17.14 -6.74 -25.10
C PRO A 225 16.96 -5.51 -24.22
N TYR A 226 18.06 -5.04 -23.66
CA TYR A 226 18.08 -3.76 -22.95
C TYR A 226 17.96 -2.59 -23.93
N LEU A 227 17.10 -1.64 -23.56
CA LEU A 227 16.95 -0.35 -24.24
C LEU A 227 16.84 0.75 -23.16
N PRO A 228 17.74 1.74 -23.19
CA PRO A 228 17.75 2.80 -22.18
C PRO A 228 16.46 3.62 -22.23
N LYS A 229 15.95 3.98 -21.05
CA LYS A 229 14.72 4.80 -20.87
C LYS A 229 13.43 4.18 -21.42
N ILE A 230 13.46 2.95 -21.93
CA ILE A 230 12.26 2.25 -22.42
C ILE A 230 11.57 1.47 -21.28
N TYR A 231 12.35 0.84 -20.43
CA TYR A 231 11.85 0.02 -19.33
C TYR A 231 12.26 0.57 -17.96
N HIS A 232 13.51 0.41 -17.60
CA HIS A 232 14.10 0.93 -16.38
C HIS A 232 14.39 2.45 -16.55
N SER A 233 14.16 3.29 -15.53
CA SER A 233 13.77 2.96 -14.17
C SER A 233 12.28 3.21 -13.89
N PHE A 234 11.59 4.01 -14.67
CA PHE A 234 10.22 4.47 -14.43
C PHE A 234 9.22 3.96 -15.48
N ASN A 235 9.67 3.80 -16.73
CA ASN A 235 8.82 3.58 -17.91
C ASN A 235 8.32 2.13 -18.04
N TRP A 236 8.72 1.23 -17.14
CA TRP A 236 8.18 -0.12 -17.04
C TRP A 236 6.64 -0.15 -16.94
N ARG A 237 6.03 0.92 -16.46
CA ARG A 237 4.57 1.08 -16.32
C ARG A 237 3.81 0.99 -17.62
N ASN A 238 4.47 1.27 -18.74
CA ASN A 238 3.88 1.17 -20.08
C ASN A 238 3.67 -0.30 -20.53
N TRP A 239 4.40 -1.23 -19.93
CA TRP A 239 4.54 -2.59 -20.44
C TRP A 239 3.72 -3.58 -19.62
N ARG A 240 2.93 -4.40 -20.33
CA ARG A 240 2.07 -5.41 -19.71
C ARG A 240 2.83 -6.47 -18.91
N ASP A 241 4.06 -6.79 -19.32
CA ASP A 241 4.88 -7.77 -18.60
C ASP A 241 5.40 -7.27 -17.25
N PHE A 242 5.35 -5.96 -16.99
CA PHE A 242 5.95 -5.36 -15.80
C PHE A 242 4.95 -4.64 -14.91
N SER A 243 3.76 -4.26 -15.44
CA SER A 243 2.81 -3.41 -14.74
C SER A 243 1.35 -3.84 -14.91
N ASN A 244 0.48 -3.18 -14.18
CA ASN A 244 -0.98 -3.33 -14.24
C ASN A 244 -1.70 -2.18 -14.97
N GLY A 245 -0.97 -1.37 -15.75
CA GLY A 245 -1.52 -0.21 -16.44
C GLY A 245 -2.02 0.88 -15.49
N GLN A 246 -2.76 1.83 -16.05
CA GLN A 246 -3.20 3.00 -15.32
C GLN A 246 -4.20 2.70 -14.22
N LEU A 247 -5.14 1.79 -14.47
CA LEU A 247 -6.09 1.34 -13.45
C LEU A 247 -5.35 0.69 -12.26
N GLY A 248 -4.37 -0.17 -12.51
CA GLY A 248 -3.59 -0.80 -11.45
C GLY A 248 -2.74 0.20 -10.67
N ASP A 249 -2.09 1.14 -11.35
CA ASP A 249 -1.20 2.11 -10.70
C ASP A 249 -1.98 3.19 -9.91
N PHE A 250 -3.09 3.69 -10.43
CA PHE A 250 -3.89 4.77 -9.81
C PHE A 250 -5.16 4.31 -9.12
N GLY A 251 -5.79 3.23 -9.56
CA GLY A 251 -7.02 2.71 -8.94
C GLY A 251 -6.85 2.42 -7.45
N CYS A 252 -5.66 1.94 -7.04
CA CYS A 252 -5.31 1.75 -5.63
C CYS A 252 -5.47 3.01 -4.78
N HIS A 253 -5.31 4.20 -5.37
CA HIS A 253 -5.40 5.47 -4.66
C HIS A 253 -6.78 6.10 -4.76
N ILE A 254 -7.44 5.91 -5.90
CA ILE A 254 -8.68 6.63 -6.25
C ILE A 254 -9.91 5.81 -5.86
N LEU A 255 -9.89 4.48 -6.04
CA LEU A 255 -10.99 3.60 -5.66
C LEU A 255 -10.94 3.17 -4.19
N ASP A 256 -9.78 3.21 -3.53
CA ASP A 256 -9.64 2.81 -2.13
C ASP A 256 -10.58 3.60 -1.17
N PRO A 257 -10.69 4.96 -1.26
CA PRO A 257 -11.68 5.69 -0.47
C PRO A 257 -13.12 5.28 -0.76
N VAL A 258 -13.43 4.93 -2.00
CA VAL A 258 -14.76 4.45 -2.40
C VAL A 258 -15.06 3.09 -1.76
N PHE A 259 -14.10 2.16 -1.83
CA PHE A 259 -14.22 0.84 -1.19
C PHE A 259 -14.40 0.96 0.31
N MET A 260 -13.62 1.82 0.96
CA MET A 260 -13.70 2.03 2.40
C MET A 260 -15.00 2.73 2.79
N ALA A 261 -15.40 3.79 2.05
CA ALA A 261 -16.60 4.57 2.33
C ALA A 261 -17.88 3.72 2.18
N LEU A 262 -17.93 2.88 1.17
CA LEU A 262 -19.13 2.06 0.87
C LEU A 262 -19.04 0.61 1.37
N LYS A 263 -17.93 0.22 2.00
CA LYS A 263 -17.64 -1.15 2.46
C LYS A 263 -17.78 -2.19 1.34
N LEU A 264 -17.28 -1.83 0.14
CA LEU A 264 -17.39 -2.69 -1.03
C LEU A 264 -16.58 -3.99 -0.86
N THR A 265 -17.04 -5.03 -1.54
CA THR A 265 -16.38 -6.34 -1.58
C THR A 265 -16.02 -6.71 -3.03
N ALA A 266 -16.26 -7.93 -3.46
CA ALA A 266 -16.05 -8.31 -4.86
C ALA A 266 -17.21 -7.80 -5.73
N PRO A 267 -16.95 -7.33 -6.97
CA PRO A 267 -17.99 -6.95 -7.91
C PRO A 267 -18.77 -8.18 -8.39
N LEU A 268 -20.04 -7.98 -8.70
CA LEU A 268 -20.93 -8.95 -9.34
C LEU A 268 -20.63 -9.04 -10.84
N THR A 269 -20.43 -7.87 -11.47
CA THR A 269 -20.11 -7.77 -12.89
C THR A 269 -19.04 -6.72 -13.12
N ILE A 270 -18.27 -6.93 -14.19
CA ILE A 270 -17.24 -5.99 -14.68
C ILE A 270 -17.40 -5.91 -16.21
N LYS A 271 -17.59 -4.69 -16.73
CA LYS A 271 -17.62 -4.42 -18.16
C LYS A 271 -16.57 -3.36 -18.49
N ALA A 272 -15.62 -3.72 -19.35
CA ALA A 272 -14.58 -2.81 -19.81
C ALA A 272 -14.80 -2.43 -21.27
N GLU A 273 -14.52 -1.18 -21.57
CA GLU A 273 -14.45 -0.60 -22.92
C GLU A 273 -13.08 0.06 -23.07
N ALA A 274 -12.36 -0.30 -24.13
CA ALA A 274 -11.00 0.18 -24.41
C ALA A 274 -10.69 0.01 -25.90
N PRO A 275 -9.69 0.70 -26.45
CA PRO A 275 -9.15 0.38 -27.78
C PRO A 275 -8.56 -1.03 -27.80
N ALA A 276 -8.43 -1.57 -28.99
CA ALA A 276 -7.71 -2.82 -29.18
C ALA A 276 -6.29 -2.72 -28.59
N MET A 277 -5.94 -3.70 -27.81
CA MET A 277 -4.60 -3.79 -27.19
C MET A 277 -3.73 -4.76 -27.99
N ASN A 278 -2.43 -4.47 -28.04
CA ASN A 278 -1.43 -5.44 -28.43
C ASN A 278 -0.96 -6.25 -27.19
N ASN A 279 0.00 -7.15 -27.40
CA ASN A 279 0.51 -8.00 -26.32
C ASN A 279 1.57 -7.31 -25.44
N ASP A 280 2.11 -6.18 -25.86
CA ASP A 280 3.26 -5.54 -25.23
C ASP A 280 2.87 -4.39 -24.29
N VAL A 281 1.94 -3.53 -24.71
CA VAL A 281 1.60 -2.29 -24.00
C VAL A 281 0.16 -2.24 -23.53
N TRP A 282 -0.09 -1.44 -22.51
CA TRP A 282 -1.43 -1.16 -22.02
C TRP A 282 -2.19 -0.21 -22.95
N THR A 283 -3.52 -0.28 -22.87
CA THR A 283 -4.43 0.56 -23.66
C THR A 283 -4.27 2.06 -23.38
N LYS A 284 -4.60 2.90 -24.36
CA LYS A 284 -4.53 4.36 -24.25
C LYS A 284 -5.56 4.95 -23.32
N TRP A 285 -6.68 4.31 -23.21
CA TRP A 285 -7.74 4.67 -22.31
C TRP A 285 -8.60 3.45 -21.99
N ALA A 286 -9.28 3.50 -20.89
CA ALA A 286 -10.31 2.53 -20.55
C ALA A 286 -11.48 3.22 -19.85
N THR A 287 -12.67 2.64 -20.03
CA THR A 287 -13.82 2.87 -19.17
C THR A 287 -14.24 1.54 -18.59
N VAL A 288 -14.28 1.40 -17.27
CA VAL A 288 -14.61 0.15 -16.62
C VAL A 288 -15.80 0.36 -15.68
N ALA A 289 -16.92 -0.26 -16.01
CA ALA A 289 -18.12 -0.27 -15.18
C ALA A 289 -18.13 -1.52 -14.29
N TYR A 290 -18.20 -1.29 -13.01
CA TYR A 290 -18.36 -2.33 -11.98
C TYR A 290 -19.78 -2.26 -11.40
N GLU A 291 -20.38 -3.40 -11.13
CA GLU A 291 -21.57 -3.51 -10.30
C GLU A 291 -21.21 -4.31 -9.05
N PHE A 292 -21.41 -3.72 -7.88
CA PHE A 292 -21.16 -4.35 -6.60
C PHE A 292 -22.47 -4.64 -5.87
N PRO A 293 -22.50 -5.62 -4.95
CA PRO A 293 -23.59 -5.73 -4.00
C PRO A 293 -23.77 -4.42 -3.23
N GLY A 294 -25.02 -4.01 -3.03
CA GLY A 294 -25.31 -2.86 -2.18
C GLY A 294 -24.99 -3.14 -0.71
N THR A 295 -24.77 -2.07 0.02
CA THR A 295 -24.48 -2.08 1.47
C THR A 295 -25.49 -1.19 2.20
N GLU A 296 -25.39 -1.10 3.52
CA GLU A 296 -26.18 -0.16 4.31
C GLU A 296 -25.95 1.32 3.95
N LEU A 297 -24.86 1.61 3.21
CA LEU A 297 -24.48 2.96 2.78
C LEU A 297 -24.92 3.28 1.35
N THR A 298 -25.53 2.34 0.64
CA THR A 298 -25.98 2.49 -0.75
C THR A 298 -27.50 2.51 -0.85
N ALA A 299 -28.04 3.23 -1.86
CA ALA A 299 -29.48 3.40 -2.06
C ALA A 299 -30.17 2.14 -2.62
N GLY A 300 -29.45 1.32 -3.37
CA GLY A 300 -29.99 0.15 -4.06
C GLY A 300 -29.46 -1.18 -3.55
N LYS A 301 -30.03 -2.29 -4.09
CA LYS A 301 -29.52 -3.65 -3.87
C LYS A 301 -28.14 -3.87 -4.51
N THR A 302 -27.81 -3.04 -5.51
CA THR A 302 -26.51 -2.99 -6.15
C THR A 302 -26.05 -1.53 -6.26
N ILE A 303 -24.75 -1.31 -6.42
CA ILE A 303 -24.16 0.00 -6.65
C ILE A 303 -23.25 -0.06 -7.87
N LYS A 304 -23.40 0.92 -8.77
CA LYS A 304 -22.53 1.08 -9.94
C LYS A 304 -21.35 1.98 -9.58
N VAL A 305 -20.15 1.52 -9.90
CA VAL A 305 -18.91 2.29 -9.82
C VAL A 305 -18.26 2.30 -11.19
N THR A 306 -18.03 3.46 -11.76
CA THR A 306 -17.44 3.59 -13.09
C THR A 306 -16.07 4.23 -12.98
N TRP A 307 -15.07 3.58 -13.55
CA TRP A 307 -13.71 4.05 -13.70
C TRP A 307 -13.48 4.59 -15.12
N TYR A 308 -12.75 5.69 -15.21
CA TYR A 308 -12.31 6.28 -16.46
C TYR A 308 -10.82 6.55 -16.41
N ASP A 309 -10.09 6.17 -17.43
CA ASP A 309 -8.68 6.53 -17.53
C ASP A 309 -8.26 6.87 -18.98
N GLY A 310 -7.13 7.57 -19.07
CA GLY A 310 -6.54 8.01 -20.32
C GLY A 310 -6.73 9.50 -20.59
N ASP A 311 -6.14 9.95 -21.67
CA ASP A 311 -6.10 11.37 -22.03
C ASP A 311 -7.50 11.96 -22.18
N ASP A 312 -7.79 12.99 -21.41
CA ASP A 312 -9.04 13.75 -21.38
C ASP A 312 -10.32 12.92 -21.11
N ARG A 313 -10.17 11.72 -20.51
CA ARG A 313 -11.30 10.88 -20.12
C ARG A 313 -11.82 11.27 -18.74
N TYR A 314 -12.98 11.89 -18.75
CA TYR A 314 -13.73 12.25 -17.56
C TYR A 314 -15.15 11.64 -17.62
N PRO A 315 -15.80 11.47 -16.46
CA PRO A 315 -17.24 11.20 -16.45
C PRO A 315 -18.00 12.37 -17.10
N ALA A 316 -19.11 12.06 -17.77
CA ALA A 316 -20.00 13.07 -18.31
C ALA A 316 -20.51 13.97 -17.19
N ARG A 317 -20.39 15.28 -17.38
CA ARG A 317 -20.64 16.26 -16.33
C ARG A 317 -22.11 16.35 -15.93
N GLU A 318 -23.01 16.16 -16.88
CA GLU A 318 -24.46 16.27 -16.72
C GLU A 318 -25.01 15.34 -15.62
N GLY A 319 -24.41 14.16 -15.45
CA GLY A 319 -24.85 13.19 -14.44
C GLY A 319 -24.27 13.41 -13.05
N LEU A 320 -23.28 14.32 -12.90
CA LEU A 320 -22.54 14.42 -11.62
C LEU A 320 -23.21 15.34 -10.60
N GLY A 321 -24.14 16.19 -11.00
CA GLY A 321 -24.77 17.19 -10.12
C GLY A 321 -23.81 18.21 -9.53
N LEU A 322 -22.67 18.45 -10.19
CA LEU A 322 -21.65 19.39 -9.72
C LEU A 322 -21.90 20.81 -10.27
N PRO A 323 -21.56 21.87 -9.52
CA PRO A 323 -21.64 23.23 -9.99
C PRO A 323 -20.83 23.43 -11.28
N GLU A 324 -21.31 24.27 -12.21
CA GLU A 324 -20.59 24.57 -13.47
C GLU A 324 -19.19 25.15 -13.23
N SER A 325 -19.04 25.93 -12.17
CA SER A 325 -17.77 26.53 -11.77
C SER A 325 -16.73 25.53 -11.26
N TYR A 326 -17.16 24.31 -10.86
CA TYR A 326 -16.24 23.31 -10.36
C TYR A 326 -15.47 22.64 -11.50
N LYS A 327 -14.16 22.79 -11.49
CA LYS A 327 -13.28 22.12 -12.45
C LYS A 327 -12.91 20.75 -11.90
N LEU A 328 -13.19 19.70 -12.67
CA LEU A 328 -12.77 18.35 -12.32
C LEU A 328 -11.22 18.30 -12.25
N PRO A 329 -10.64 17.80 -11.15
CA PRO A 329 -9.20 17.60 -11.07
C PRO A 329 -8.76 16.51 -12.06
N ALA A 330 -7.46 16.42 -12.34
CA ALA A 330 -6.92 15.37 -13.22
C ALA A 330 -7.19 13.94 -12.70
N SER A 331 -7.40 13.79 -11.41
CA SER A 331 -7.76 12.51 -10.79
C SER A 331 -8.69 12.71 -9.61
N GLY A 332 -9.63 11.79 -9.42
CA GLY A 332 -10.55 11.88 -8.31
C GLY A 332 -11.71 10.90 -8.38
N SER A 333 -12.59 11.04 -7.39
CA SER A 333 -13.87 10.34 -7.33
C SER A 333 -14.98 11.30 -6.95
N VAL A 334 -16.18 11.04 -7.46
CA VAL A 334 -17.43 11.67 -7.00
C VAL A 334 -18.40 10.56 -6.59
N LEU A 335 -18.88 10.64 -5.36
CA LEU A 335 -19.93 9.79 -4.83
C LEU A 335 -21.22 10.59 -4.83
N ILE A 336 -22.21 10.13 -5.57
CA ILE A 336 -23.53 10.76 -5.74
C ILE A 336 -24.50 10.13 -4.78
N GLY A 337 -24.93 10.88 -3.78
CA GLY A 337 -25.90 10.45 -2.76
C GLY A 337 -27.31 10.96 -3.01
N GLU A 338 -28.23 10.63 -2.10
CA GLU A 338 -29.63 11.08 -2.15
C GLU A 338 -29.77 12.57 -1.83
N LEU A 339 -28.88 13.11 -0.97
CA LEU A 339 -28.95 14.46 -0.44
C LEU A 339 -27.87 15.40 -1.02
N GLY A 340 -26.92 14.87 -1.79
CA GLY A 340 -25.82 15.64 -2.37
C GLY A 340 -24.65 14.77 -2.80
N GLN A 341 -23.50 15.38 -3.07
CA GLN A 341 -22.31 14.69 -3.57
C GLN A 341 -21.09 14.95 -2.69
N VAL A 342 -20.19 13.98 -2.66
CA VAL A 342 -18.83 14.12 -2.11
C VAL A 342 -17.82 13.90 -3.22
N GLY A 343 -17.02 14.94 -3.50
CA GLY A 343 -15.83 14.85 -4.36
C GLY A 343 -14.57 14.62 -3.55
N ASN A 344 -13.69 13.77 -4.03
CA ASN A 344 -12.40 13.50 -3.44
C ASN A 344 -11.33 13.39 -4.54
N SER A 345 -10.21 14.09 -4.36
CA SER A 345 -9.00 13.90 -5.13
C SER A 345 -7.95 13.21 -4.26
N PRO A 346 -7.07 12.37 -4.81
CA PRO A 346 -6.06 11.64 -4.02
C PRO A 346 -5.21 12.51 -3.08
N CYS A 347 -4.93 13.73 -3.50
CA CYS A 347 -4.11 14.69 -2.74
C CYS A 347 -4.80 16.03 -2.50
N GLY A 348 -6.11 16.14 -2.78
CA GLY A 348 -6.91 17.34 -2.58
C GLY A 348 -7.90 17.18 -1.44
N ASP A 349 -8.47 18.29 -0.98
CA ASP A 349 -9.46 18.29 0.09
C ASP A 349 -10.76 17.60 -0.35
N ALA A 350 -11.42 16.93 0.59
CA ALA A 350 -12.78 16.44 0.38
C ALA A 350 -13.73 17.63 0.25
N GLN A 351 -14.62 17.58 -0.74
CA GLN A 351 -15.58 18.64 -1.03
C GLN A 351 -16.99 18.06 -1.06
N THR A 352 -17.95 18.83 -0.54
CA THR A 352 -19.37 18.52 -0.63
C THR A 352 -20.04 19.47 -1.62
N PHE A 353 -20.98 18.94 -2.39
CA PHE A 353 -21.72 19.69 -3.39
C PHE A 353 -23.22 19.45 -3.17
N SER A 354 -23.97 20.44 -3.14
CA SER A 354 -25.40 20.69 -3.13
C SER A 354 -25.63 21.98 -2.34
N PRO A 355 -25.71 23.13 -3.02
CA PRO A 355 -25.79 24.44 -2.36
C PRO A 355 -26.97 24.55 -1.38
N GLU A 356 -28.08 23.88 -1.68
CA GLU A 356 -29.29 23.94 -0.88
C GLU A 356 -29.13 23.22 0.48
N ASN A 357 -28.36 22.11 0.50
CA ASN A 357 -28.21 21.28 1.70
C ASN A 357 -26.94 21.59 2.52
N PHE A 358 -25.93 22.25 1.93
CA PHE A 358 -24.60 22.38 2.52
C PHE A 358 -24.06 23.83 2.58
N ALA A 359 -24.89 24.83 2.31
CA ALA A 359 -24.46 26.26 2.30
C ALA A 359 -23.75 26.67 3.61
N GLU A 360 -24.13 26.09 4.75
CA GLU A 360 -23.54 26.36 6.06
C GLU A 360 -22.75 25.16 6.64
N PHE A 361 -22.60 24.09 5.86
CA PHE A 361 -21.96 22.88 6.36
C PHE A 361 -20.44 23.04 6.45
N LYS A 362 -19.92 22.93 7.67
CA LYS A 362 -18.47 22.90 7.90
C LYS A 362 -17.99 21.45 7.80
N ILE A 363 -17.17 21.18 6.79
CA ILE A 363 -16.56 19.85 6.60
C ILE A 363 -15.68 19.53 7.82
N PRO A 364 -15.96 18.44 8.56
CA PRO A 364 -15.12 18.04 9.67
C PRO A 364 -13.78 17.53 9.13
N ILE A 365 -12.69 18.18 9.49
CA ILE A 365 -11.36 17.66 9.16
C ILE A 365 -11.07 16.46 10.06
N VAL A 366 -10.85 15.28 9.46
CA VAL A 366 -10.39 14.10 10.19
C VAL A 366 -8.87 14.15 10.27
N PRO A 367 -8.30 14.59 11.39
CA PRO A 367 -6.88 14.84 11.46
C PRO A 367 -6.08 13.55 11.22
N TYR A 368 -4.99 13.70 10.53
CA TYR A 368 -4.00 12.68 10.36
C TYR A 368 -3.39 12.32 11.72
N ALA A 369 -3.43 11.05 12.08
CA ALA A 369 -2.75 10.59 13.28
C ALA A 369 -1.23 10.62 13.04
N ARG A 370 -0.61 11.81 13.22
CA ARG A 370 0.84 12.04 12.99
C ARG A 370 1.73 10.98 13.64
N SER A 371 1.29 10.38 14.74
CA SER A 371 2.02 9.32 15.44
C SER A 371 2.06 7.98 14.67
N LEU A 372 1.13 7.74 13.74
CA LEU A 372 1.07 6.51 12.94
C LEU A 372 1.66 6.69 11.54
N ALA A 373 1.63 7.90 11.00
CA ALA A 373 2.06 8.17 9.64
C ALA A 373 3.56 8.17 9.44
N SER A 374 4.29 8.74 10.39
CA SER A 374 5.75 8.70 10.39
C SER A 374 6.32 7.31 10.76
N ARG A 375 5.46 6.36 11.15
CA ARG A 375 5.88 5.05 11.67
C ARG A 375 5.31 3.86 10.90
N GLY A 376 4.55 4.08 9.83
CA GLY A 376 3.85 3.06 9.06
C GLY A 376 2.97 2.14 9.93
N PRO A 377 1.72 1.84 9.54
CA PRO A 377 0.84 0.94 10.30
C PRO A 377 1.45 -0.46 10.48
N THR A 378 2.33 -0.91 9.57
CA THR A 378 3.08 -2.16 9.68
C THR A 378 3.91 -2.25 10.96
N LEU A 379 4.60 -1.18 11.33
CA LEU A 379 5.43 -1.16 12.53
C LEU A 379 4.60 -1.30 13.81
N ALA A 380 3.45 -0.62 13.88
CA ALA A 380 2.53 -0.73 15.00
C ALA A 380 1.91 -2.13 15.09
N ALA A 381 1.51 -2.72 13.96
CA ALA A 381 0.94 -4.06 13.89
C ALA A 381 1.96 -5.15 14.27
N VAL A 382 3.20 -5.04 13.79
CA VAL A 382 4.29 -5.97 14.17
C VAL A 382 4.54 -5.93 15.68
N LYS A 383 4.58 -4.74 16.29
CA LYS A 383 4.78 -4.60 17.72
C LYS A 383 3.62 -5.13 18.54
N THR A 384 2.38 -4.87 18.13
CA THR A 384 1.19 -5.37 18.82
C THR A 384 1.13 -6.90 18.74
N ARG A 385 1.44 -7.48 17.60
CA ARG A 385 1.45 -8.94 17.42
C ARG A 385 2.58 -9.61 18.19
N ARG A 386 3.78 -9.02 18.23
CA ARG A 386 4.84 -9.47 19.14
C ARG A 386 4.39 -9.48 20.61
N ARG A 387 3.63 -8.47 21.06
CA ARG A 387 3.06 -8.44 22.42
C ARG A 387 2.04 -9.56 22.63
N LEU A 388 1.12 -9.79 21.68
CA LEU A 388 0.08 -10.82 21.79
C LEU A 388 0.67 -12.24 21.81
N LEU A 389 1.66 -12.53 20.96
CA LEU A 389 2.33 -13.84 20.94
C LEU A 389 3.19 -14.11 22.20
N SER A 390 3.64 -13.06 22.89
CA SER A 390 4.37 -13.19 24.16
C SER A 390 3.46 -13.40 25.38
N THR A 391 2.14 -13.26 25.22
CA THR A 391 1.16 -13.37 26.31
C THR A 391 0.28 -14.62 26.23
N THR A 392 0.38 -15.42 25.17
CA THR A 392 -0.27 -16.73 25.09
C THR A 392 0.64 -17.81 25.66
N PRO A 393 0.23 -18.55 26.73
CA PRO A 393 0.93 -19.74 27.13
C PRO A 393 0.86 -20.77 26.01
N ASP A 394 1.96 -21.50 25.80
CA ASP A 394 2.00 -22.66 24.91
C ASP A 394 0.91 -23.67 25.33
N HIS A 395 -0.05 -23.89 24.46
CA HIS A 395 -0.92 -25.05 24.44
C HIS A 395 -0.81 -25.72 23.07
#